data_492b8a351269790351c7c4ff2d0c1a21
#
_entry.id   492b8a351269790351c7c4ff2d0c1a21
#
_cell.length_a   1.000
_cell.length_b   1.000
_cell.length_c   1.000
_cell.angle_alpha   90.00
_cell.angle_beta   90.00
_cell.angle_gamma   90.00
#
_symmetry.space_group_name_H-M   'P 1'
#
loop_
_entity.id
_entity.type
_entity.pdbx_description
1 polymer ?
#
loop_
_entity_poly.entity_id
_entity_poly.type
_entity_poly.pdbx_seq_one_letter_code
_entity_poly.pdbx_strand_id
1 'polypeptide(L)'
;MLDLRTVYQWLPNVTMFGSGAERFTGISTDSRTVRPGDLYIALRGDRFDGHAFIDAAIDAGAAAVLTEAFPERVRVPTLWVPDTRRALGALAGGWRRRFECPLIAVTGSNGKTTAKEMIAAILVAHLGAEAAFATRGNFNNDIGVPLTLLRLSDAHRMGVVEMGMNHPGEIAGLAAMTQPSVALVLNAQREHQEFMDGPEATARENGSVFGALADGGVAVFPGDDPCTPIWQALAQGQRVLNFGLVADETALQADAPSTPDAGTPHLSVAAARDARPEHFRARLGEALVDIRLNIAGRHNVRNALAAAACTLALGVPVEAIVRGLAAFEPVSGRLRRTHTAQGVPLIDDTYNAN
;
A
#
# COMPACT_ATOMS: atom_id res chain seq x y z
N MET A 1 -5.54 2.29 22.91
CA MET A 1 -6.85 2.86 23.31
C MET A 1 -6.90 4.33 22.92
N LEU A 2 -8.00 4.75 22.30
CA LEU A 2 -8.31 6.15 22.01
C LEU A 2 -9.54 6.58 22.81
N ASP A 3 -9.59 7.87 23.17
CA ASP A 3 -10.81 8.49 23.67
C ASP A 3 -11.52 9.27 22.56
N LEU A 4 -12.82 9.47 22.73
CA LEU A 4 -13.65 10.14 21.72
C LEU A 4 -13.29 11.62 21.55
N ARG A 5 -12.70 12.29 22.56
CA ARG A 5 -12.24 13.68 22.43
C ARG A 5 -11.07 13.80 21.48
N THR A 6 -10.12 12.86 21.55
CA THR A 6 -9.01 12.79 20.58
C THR A 6 -9.52 12.57 19.18
N VAL A 7 -10.47 11.64 19.00
CA VAL A 7 -11.10 11.37 17.68
C VAL A 7 -11.86 12.60 17.18
N TYR A 8 -12.62 13.25 18.04
CA TYR A 8 -13.33 14.48 17.70
C TYR A 8 -12.43 15.57 17.09
N GLN A 9 -11.19 15.70 17.59
CA GLN A 9 -10.21 16.66 17.07
C GLN A 9 -9.69 16.31 15.66
N TRP A 10 -9.77 15.05 15.27
CA TRP A 10 -9.30 14.60 13.96
C TRP A 10 -10.37 14.65 12.89
N LEU A 11 -11.65 14.65 13.29
CA LEU A 11 -12.77 14.57 12.36
C LEU A 11 -13.21 15.96 11.90
N PRO A 12 -13.35 16.18 10.58
CA PRO A 12 -13.91 17.43 10.06
C PRO A 12 -15.43 17.46 10.26
N ASN A 13 -15.96 18.64 10.59
CA ASN A 13 -17.41 18.90 10.66
C ASN A 13 -18.17 17.89 11.54
N VAL A 14 -17.61 17.50 12.67
CA VAL A 14 -18.20 16.54 13.58
C VAL A 14 -19.06 17.21 14.63
N THR A 15 -20.20 16.60 14.97
CA THR A 15 -21.02 16.94 16.14
C THR A 15 -21.09 15.72 17.06
N MET A 16 -20.83 15.91 18.34
CA MET A 16 -20.86 14.83 19.33
C MET A 16 -22.10 14.92 20.20
N PHE A 17 -22.80 13.80 20.32
CA PHE A 17 -23.93 13.59 21.22
C PHE A 17 -23.50 12.62 22.33
N GLY A 18 -23.80 12.95 23.58
CA GLY A 18 -23.39 12.17 24.75
C GLY A 18 -22.03 12.57 25.32
N SER A 19 -21.45 11.73 26.18
CA SER A 19 -20.17 12.02 26.85
C SER A 19 -19.00 11.72 25.94
N GLY A 20 -18.01 12.63 25.84
CA GLY A 20 -16.77 12.45 25.10
C GLY A 20 -15.63 11.79 25.87
N ALA A 21 -15.87 11.31 27.10
CA ALA A 21 -14.85 10.67 27.93
C ALA A 21 -14.67 9.16 27.67
N GLU A 22 -15.60 8.57 26.92
CA GLU A 22 -15.58 7.14 26.65
C GLU A 22 -14.37 6.76 25.83
N ARG A 23 -13.71 5.68 26.26
CA ARG A 23 -12.60 5.06 25.54
C ARG A 23 -13.09 3.88 24.74
N PHE A 24 -12.54 3.70 23.56
CA PHE A 24 -12.81 2.52 22.76
C PHE A 24 -11.53 1.72 22.51
N THR A 25 -11.69 0.40 22.33
CA THR A 25 -10.59 -0.57 22.23
C THR A 25 -10.32 -1.01 20.81
N GLY A 26 -11.30 -0.88 19.93
CA GLY A 26 -11.22 -1.28 18.53
C GLY A 26 -12.16 -0.47 17.66
N ILE A 27 -12.18 -0.78 16.37
CA ILE A 27 -13.04 -0.17 15.37
C ILE A 27 -13.66 -1.28 14.54
N SER A 28 -14.98 -1.19 14.31
CA SER A 28 -15.67 -2.09 13.39
C SER A 28 -16.55 -1.30 12.42
N THR A 29 -16.59 -1.74 11.16
CA THR A 29 -17.51 -1.26 10.12
C THR A 29 -18.58 -2.30 9.77
N ASP A 30 -18.59 -3.45 10.47
CA ASP A 30 -19.53 -4.55 10.28
C ASP A 30 -20.15 -4.92 11.64
N SER A 31 -21.47 -4.74 11.79
CA SER A 31 -22.20 -5.02 13.03
C SER A 31 -22.07 -6.46 13.52
N ARG A 32 -21.77 -7.42 12.62
CA ARG A 32 -21.56 -8.84 12.93
C ARG A 32 -20.22 -9.13 13.61
N THR A 33 -19.25 -8.23 13.47
CA THR A 33 -17.89 -8.36 14.00
C THR A 33 -17.57 -7.38 15.11
N VAL A 34 -18.52 -6.55 15.52
CA VAL A 34 -18.39 -5.64 16.66
C VAL A 34 -18.06 -6.44 17.92
N ARG A 35 -17.08 -5.95 18.66
CA ARG A 35 -16.71 -6.45 19.98
C ARG A 35 -17.09 -5.43 21.06
N PRO A 36 -17.36 -5.87 22.29
CA PRO A 36 -17.58 -4.95 23.40
C PRO A 36 -16.43 -3.93 23.52
N GLY A 37 -16.78 -2.65 23.51
CA GLY A 37 -15.82 -1.57 23.57
C GLY A 37 -15.38 -0.99 22.22
N ASP A 38 -15.87 -1.48 21.08
CA ASP A 38 -15.54 -0.93 19.77
C ASP A 38 -16.27 0.38 19.45
N LEU A 39 -15.64 1.22 18.65
CA LEU A 39 -16.29 2.27 17.88
C LEU A 39 -16.88 1.64 16.61
N TYR A 40 -18.21 1.65 16.49
CA TYR A 40 -18.87 1.24 15.26
C TYR A 40 -18.96 2.42 14.28
N ILE A 41 -18.52 2.21 13.03
CA ILE A 41 -18.58 3.20 11.96
C ILE A 41 -19.63 2.74 10.93
N ALA A 42 -20.74 3.46 10.84
CA ALA A 42 -21.81 3.17 9.90
C ALA A 42 -21.44 3.66 8.50
N LEU A 43 -20.97 2.77 7.64
CA LEU A 43 -20.62 3.08 6.26
C LEU A 43 -21.78 2.82 5.31
N ARG A 44 -21.93 3.67 4.29
CA ARG A 44 -22.85 3.46 3.17
C ARG A 44 -22.09 2.97 1.95
N GLY A 45 -22.50 1.84 1.40
CA GLY A 45 -22.03 1.26 0.15
C GLY A 45 -23.17 1.12 -0.86
N ASP A 46 -22.86 0.72 -2.10
CA ASP A 46 -23.83 0.62 -3.19
C ASP A 46 -24.97 -0.37 -2.91
N ARG A 47 -24.71 -1.43 -2.15
CA ARG A 47 -25.65 -2.53 -1.86
C ARG A 47 -25.97 -2.67 -0.38
N PHE A 48 -25.44 -1.80 0.46
CA PHE A 48 -25.47 -1.98 1.91
C PHE A 48 -25.42 -0.62 2.60
N ASP A 49 -26.28 -0.41 3.60
CA ASP A 49 -26.25 0.77 4.45
C ASP A 49 -26.04 0.35 5.92
N GLY A 50 -24.85 0.65 6.44
CA GLY A 50 -24.44 0.35 7.83
C GLY A 50 -25.30 1.08 8.87
N HIS A 51 -25.98 2.17 8.49
CA HIS A 51 -26.84 2.93 9.40
C HIS A 51 -28.05 2.10 9.88
N ALA A 52 -28.54 1.18 9.06
CA ALA A 52 -29.63 0.27 9.44
C ALA A 52 -29.24 -0.71 10.56
N PHE A 53 -27.94 -0.84 10.88
CA PHE A 53 -27.41 -1.80 11.86
C PHE A 53 -26.82 -1.15 13.11
N ILE A 54 -27.03 0.16 13.31
CA ILE A 54 -26.53 0.89 14.49
C ILE A 54 -27.02 0.25 15.78
N ASP A 55 -28.32 -0.01 15.88
CA ASP A 55 -28.89 -0.64 17.10
C ASP A 55 -28.30 -2.03 17.35
N ALA A 56 -28.16 -2.85 16.31
CA ALA A 56 -27.54 -4.17 16.43
C ALA A 56 -26.05 -4.09 16.86
N ALA A 57 -25.31 -3.09 16.38
CA ALA A 57 -23.93 -2.85 16.80
C ALA A 57 -23.86 -2.40 18.27
N ILE A 58 -24.78 -1.56 18.73
CA ILE A 58 -24.87 -1.15 20.13
C ILE A 58 -25.21 -2.35 21.02
N ASP A 59 -26.19 -3.17 20.60
CA ASP A 59 -26.58 -4.38 21.34
C ASP A 59 -25.44 -5.42 21.39
N ALA A 60 -24.56 -5.45 20.39
CA ALA A 60 -23.33 -6.24 20.37
C ALA A 60 -22.21 -5.65 21.25
N GLY A 61 -22.40 -4.46 21.83
CA GLY A 61 -21.48 -3.84 22.78
C GLY A 61 -20.61 -2.71 22.22
N ALA A 62 -21.01 -2.09 21.08
CA ALA A 62 -20.31 -0.89 20.64
C ALA A 62 -20.33 0.19 21.73
N ALA A 63 -19.15 0.71 22.08
CA ALA A 63 -18.99 1.75 23.09
C ALA A 63 -19.34 3.15 22.54
N ALA A 64 -19.27 3.33 21.22
CA ALA A 64 -19.59 4.57 20.52
C ALA A 64 -19.97 4.28 19.07
N VAL A 65 -20.60 5.26 18.42
CA VAL A 65 -21.03 5.20 17.01
C VAL A 65 -20.54 6.42 16.24
N LEU A 66 -20.04 6.21 15.01
CA LEU A 66 -19.78 7.24 14.00
C LEU A 66 -20.81 7.07 12.86
N THR A 67 -21.57 8.12 12.54
CA THR A 67 -22.74 8.01 11.65
C THR A 67 -23.04 9.30 10.87
N GLU A 68 -23.67 9.17 9.70
CA GLU A 68 -24.27 10.28 8.94
C GLU A 68 -25.74 10.56 9.36
N ALA A 69 -26.40 9.60 10.02
CA ALA A 69 -27.74 9.77 10.49
C ALA A 69 -27.77 10.53 11.83
N PHE A 70 -28.61 11.57 11.92
CA PHE A 70 -28.88 12.22 13.21
C PHE A 70 -29.50 11.22 14.17
N PRO A 71 -28.97 11.08 15.39
CA PRO A 71 -29.54 10.14 16.36
C PRO A 71 -30.89 10.65 16.88
N GLU A 72 -31.97 9.92 16.64
CA GLU A 72 -33.26 10.18 17.28
C GLU A 72 -33.18 9.94 18.80
N ARG A 73 -32.35 8.99 19.20
CA ARG A 73 -32.08 8.62 20.59
C ARG A 73 -30.60 8.29 20.79
N VAL A 74 -29.96 8.93 21.76
CA VAL A 74 -28.57 8.66 22.13
C VAL A 74 -28.52 7.52 23.15
N ARG A 75 -28.15 6.31 22.70
CA ARG A 75 -27.97 5.11 23.54
C ARG A 75 -26.51 4.98 24.01
N VAL A 76 -25.58 5.40 23.17
CA VAL A 76 -24.13 5.47 23.41
C VAL A 76 -23.60 6.79 22.84
N PRO A 77 -22.40 7.25 23.23
CA PRO A 77 -21.78 8.42 22.62
C PRO A 77 -21.75 8.28 21.10
N THR A 78 -22.26 9.30 20.41
CA THR A 78 -22.44 9.29 18.96
C THR A 78 -21.76 10.47 18.33
N LEU A 79 -20.90 10.21 17.35
CA LEU A 79 -20.24 11.19 16.49
C LEU A 79 -21.01 11.28 15.18
N TRP A 80 -21.70 12.39 14.96
CA TRP A 80 -22.33 12.67 13.69
C TRP A 80 -21.37 13.41 12.77
N VAL A 81 -21.31 12.99 11.51
CA VAL A 81 -20.51 13.60 10.45
C VAL A 81 -21.30 13.62 9.14
N PRO A 82 -21.04 14.54 8.21
CA PRO A 82 -21.73 14.58 6.91
C PRO A 82 -21.33 13.44 5.96
N ASP A 83 -20.18 12.77 6.19
CA ASP A 83 -19.64 11.71 5.34
C ASP A 83 -18.76 10.79 6.19
N THR A 84 -19.24 9.56 6.43
CA THR A 84 -18.52 8.57 7.26
C THR A 84 -17.30 7.95 6.57
N ARG A 85 -17.25 7.91 5.24
CA ARG A 85 -16.04 7.45 4.52
C ARG A 85 -14.89 8.46 4.67
N ARG A 86 -15.17 9.74 4.48
CA ARG A 86 -14.17 10.80 4.73
C ARG A 86 -13.75 10.85 6.19
N ALA A 87 -14.68 10.66 7.10
CA ALA A 87 -14.40 10.60 8.54
C ALA A 87 -13.51 9.40 8.90
N LEU A 88 -13.74 8.22 8.30
CA LEU A 88 -12.88 7.05 8.45
C LEU A 88 -11.45 7.33 7.98
N GLY A 89 -11.28 7.99 6.83
CA GLY A 89 -9.96 8.43 6.34
C GLY A 89 -9.28 9.42 7.27
N ALA A 90 -10.01 10.43 7.78
CA ALA A 90 -9.49 11.41 8.73
C ALA A 90 -9.08 10.77 10.06
N LEU A 91 -9.89 9.84 10.57
CA LEU A 91 -9.57 9.03 11.75
C LEU A 91 -8.29 8.21 11.55
N ALA A 92 -8.16 7.54 10.41
CA ALA A 92 -6.97 6.75 10.08
C ALA A 92 -5.72 7.61 9.94
N GLY A 93 -5.81 8.78 9.30
CA GLY A 93 -4.72 9.75 9.22
C GLY A 93 -4.33 10.30 10.59
N GLY A 94 -5.32 10.58 11.46
CA GLY A 94 -5.09 10.96 12.86
C GLY A 94 -4.36 9.86 13.64
N TRP A 95 -4.78 8.63 13.49
CA TRP A 95 -4.12 7.46 14.08
C TRP A 95 -2.71 7.27 13.56
N ARG A 96 -2.50 7.34 12.23
CA ARG A 96 -1.19 7.20 11.57
C ARG A 96 -0.14 8.16 12.14
N ARG A 97 -0.51 9.42 12.37
CA ARG A 97 0.41 10.45 12.90
C ARG A 97 0.97 10.16 14.30
N ARG A 98 0.46 9.16 14.99
CA ARG A 98 0.98 8.75 16.32
C ARG A 98 2.20 7.83 16.23
N PHE A 99 2.55 7.36 15.04
CA PHE A 99 3.62 6.38 14.86
C PHE A 99 4.68 6.92 13.91
N GLU A 100 5.94 6.79 14.29
CA GLU A 100 7.10 7.12 13.46
C GLU A 100 7.48 5.98 12.48
N CYS A 101 6.74 4.88 12.49
CA CYS A 101 6.95 3.71 11.63
C CYS A 101 7.01 4.12 10.15
N PRO A 102 8.15 3.98 9.45
CA PRO A 102 8.24 4.25 8.02
C PRO A 102 7.32 3.35 7.23
N LEU A 103 6.53 3.94 6.32
CA LEU A 103 5.62 3.22 5.44
C LEU A 103 6.02 3.38 3.98
N ILE A 104 5.93 2.27 3.24
CA ILE A 104 6.04 2.22 1.78
C ILE A 104 4.62 2.23 1.22
N ALA A 105 4.27 3.23 0.40
CA ALA A 105 3.05 3.22 -0.41
C ALA A 105 3.32 2.53 -1.74
N VAL A 106 2.44 1.63 -2.17
CA VAL A 106 2.56 0.90 -3.45
C VAL A 106 1.33 1.15 -4.31
N THR A 107 1.53 1.74 -5.49
CA THR A 107 0.49 1.93 -6.51
C THR A 107 0.99 1.54 -7.90
N GLY A 108 0.13 1.64 -8.92
CA GLY A 108 0.39 1.26 -10.30
C GLY A 108 -0.72 0.40 -10.89
N SER A 109 -0.77 0.26 -12.20
CA SER A 109 -1.82 -0.51 -12.87
C SER A 109 -1.77 -1.99 -12.52
N ASN A 110 -0.61 -2.62 -12.66
CA ASN A 110 -0.43 -4.05 -12.46
C ASN A 110 0.70 -4.36 -11.48
N GLY A 111 0.60 -5.52 -10.80
CA GLY A 111 1.65 -6.02 -9.94
C GLY A 111 1.63 -5.51 -8.50
N LYS A 112 0.73 -4.57 -8.14
CA LYS A 112 0.63 -3.97 -6.78
C LYS A 112 0.70 -4.99 -5.65
N THR A 113 -0.20 -5.95 -5.65
CA THR A 113 -0.26 -6.98 -4.59
C THR A 113 0.99 -7.85 -4.56
N THR A 114 1.50 -8.25 -5.73
CA THR A 114 2.72 -9.06 -5.81
C THR A 114 3.93 -8.30 -5.26
N ALA A 115 4.11 -7.04 -5.66
CA ALA A 115 5.19 -6.20 -5.15
C ALA A 115 5.02 -5.92 -3.64
N LYS A 116 3.80 -5.65 -3.18
CA LYS A 116 3.47 -5.46 -1.76
C LYS A 116 3.83 -6.70 -0.94
N GLU A 117 3.51 -7.91 -1.41
CA GLU A 117 3.86 -9.15 -0.70
C GLU A 117 5.37 -9.43 -0.74
N MET A 118 6.06 -9.10 -1.84
CA MET A 118 7.53 -9.18 -1.90
C MET A 118 8.17 -8.21 -0.89
N ILE A 119 7.68 -6.96 -0.81
CA ILE A 119 8.12 -6.00 0.21
C ILE A 119 7.84 -6.54 1.61
N ALA A 120 6.65 -7.06 1.87
CA ALA A 120 6.29 -7.63 3.16
C ALA A 120 7.21 -8.80 3.55
N ALA A 121 7.53 -9.70 2.60
CA ALA A 121 8.46 -10.80 2.84
C ALA A 121 9.89 -10.30 3.17
N ILE A 122 10.35 -9.24 2.50
CA ILE A 122 11.64 -8.59 2.81
C ILE A 122 11.62 -7.99 4.22
N LEU A 123 10.55 -7.25 4.58
CA LEU A 123 10.42 -6.65 5.90
C LEU A 123 10.35 -7.73 7.01
N VAL A 124 9.65 -8.83 6.77
CA VAL A 124 9.62 -9.98 7.69
C VAL A 124 11.01 -10.61 7.83
N ALA A 125 11.76 -10.78 6.74
CA ALA A 125 13.12 -11.32 6.77
C ALA A 125 14.12 -10.40 7.50
N HIS A 126 13.81 -9.09 7.57
CA HIS A 126 14.64 -8.09 8.25
C HIS A 126 14.26 -7.91 9.73
N LEU A 127 12.97 -7.80 10.04
CA LEU A 127 12.46 -7.36 11.34
C LEU A 127 11.74 -8.46 12.14
N GLY A 128 11.35 -9.55 11.48
CA GLY A 128 10.40 -10.52 12.02
C GLY A 128 8.94 -10.12 11.76
N ALA A 129 8.05 -11.12 11.84
CA ALA A 129 6.63 -10.98 11.46
C ALA A 129 5.84 -9.99 12.34
N GLU A 130 6.19 -9.86 13.62
CA GLU A 130 5.47 -8.97 14.54
C GLU A 130 5.80 -7.48 14.31
N ALA A 131 7.01 -7.17 13.84
CA ALA A 131 7.46 -5.81 13.60
C ALA A 131 7.23 -5.33 12.16
N ALA A 132 6.95 -6.25 11.23
CA ALA A 132 6.62 -5.93 9.83
C ALA A 132 5.11 -5.70 9.67
N PHE A 133 4.75 -4.55 9.09
CA PHE A 133 3.37 -4.19 8.83
C PHE A 133 3.03 -4.27 7.34
N ALA A 134 1.84 -4.80 6.98
CA ALA A 134 1.40 -4.85 5.59
C ALA A 134 -0.12 -4.77 5.44
N THR A 135 -0.58 -4.27 4.29
CA THR A 135 -1.95 -4.41 3.83
C THR A 135 -2.31 -5.89 3.75
N ARG A 136 -3.43 -6.29 4.35
CA ARG A 136 -3.98 -7.64 4.25
C ARG A 136 -4.92 -7.74 3.06
N GLY A 137 -4.78 -8.82 2.28
CA GLY A 137 -5.65 -9.04 1.11
C GLY A 137 -5.60 -7.86 0.13
N ASN A 138 -6.78 -7.41 -0.31
CA ASN A 138 -6.99 -6.32 -1.25
C ASN A 138 -7.56 -5.04 -0.60
N PHE A 139 -7.28 -4.78 0.66
CA PHE A 139 -7.72 -3.57 1.37
C PHE A 139 -6.95 -2.33 0.90
N ASN A 140 -7.15 -1.93 -0.35
CA ASN A 140 -6.36 -0.92 -1.05
C ASN A 140 -7.16 0.32 -1.51
N ASN A 141 -8.45 0.42 -1.15
CA ASN A 141 -9.34 1.53 -1.49
C ASN A 141 -9.59 2.49 -0.29
N ASP A 142 -10.51 3.44 -0.46
CA ASP A 142 -10.91 4.46 0.51
C ASP A 142 -11.52 3.93 1.83
N ILE A 143 -11.84 2.64 1.90
CA ILE A 143 -12.23 1.93 3.14
C ILE A 143 -11.08 1.03 3.62
N GLY A 144 -10.46 0.31 2.71
CA GLY A 144 -9.44 -0.68 3.04
C GLY A 144 -8.13 -0.10 3.56
N VAL A 145 -7.65 1.01 2.97
CA VAL A 145 -6.43 1.70 3.43
C VAL A 145 -6.62 2.28 4.83
N PRO A 146 -7.71 3.02 5.13
CA PRO A 146 -7.99 3.44 6.51
C PRO A 146 -8.02 2.30 7.51
N LEU A 147 -8.75 1.22 7.22
CA LEU A 147 -8.82 0.05 8.09
C LEU A 147 -7.46 -0.64 8.26
N THR A 148 -6.63 -0.61 7.23
CA THR A 148 -5.24 -1.07 7.33
C THR A 148 -4.46 -0.19 8.30
N LEU A 149 -4.45 1.14 8.13
CA LEU A 149 -3.71 2.08 8.99
C LEU A 149 -4.14 2.01 10.46
N LEU A 150 -5.44 1.82 10.73
CA LEU A 150 -5.97 1.69 12.09
C LEU A 150 -5.48 0.43 12.83
N ARG A 151 -4.82 -0.50 12.15
CA ARG A 151 -4.13 -1.66 12.76
C ARG A 151 -2.69 -1.33 13.21
N LEU A 152 -2.15 -0.15 12.88
CA LEU A 152 -0.81 0.23 13.35
C LEU A 152 -0.74 0.24 14.88
N SER A 153 0.40 -0.19 15.40
CA SER A 153 0.70 -0.26 16.82
C SER A 153 2.19 0.03 17.07
N ASP A 154 2.57 0.20 18.32
CA ASP A 154 3.96 0.44 18.73
C ASP A 154 4.90 -0.75 18.45
N ALA A 155 4.37 -1.93 18.15
CA ALA A 155 5.17 -3.10 17.76
C ALA A 155 5.76 -2.96 16.34
N HIS A 156 5.07 -2.24 15.45
CA HIS A 156 5.47 -2.13 14.05
C HIS A 156 6.66 -1.19 13.88
N ARG A 157 7.65 -1.60 13.09
CA ARG A 157 8.88 -0.84 12.81
C ARG A 157 8.96 -0.33 11.38
N MET A 158 8.48 -1.08 10.41
CA MET A 158 8.35 -0.69 9.01
C MET A 158 7.10 -1.33 8.42
N GLY A 159 6.57 -0.73 7.35
CA GLY A 159 5.39 -1.32 6.72
C GLY A 159 5.21 -0.98 5.26
N VAL A 160 4.26 -1.70 4.63
CA VAL A 160 3.84 -1.48 3.26
C VAL A 160 2.32 -1.39 3.17
N VAL A 161 1.85 -0.36 2.45
CA VAL A 161 0.44 -0.08 2.22
C VAL A 161 0.17 -0.08 0.72
N GLU A 162 -0.71 -0.98 0.27
CA GLU A 162 -1.17 -1.04 -1.12
C GLU A 162 -2.27 -0.01 -1.34
N MET A 163 -2.19 0.73 -2.46
CA MET A 163 -3.16 1.74 -2.87
C MET A 163 -3.68 1.44 -4.27
N GLY A 164 -4.98 1.30 -4.40
CA GLY A 164 -5.69 1.13 -5.66
C GLY A 164 -6.63 2.30 -5.90
N MET A 165 -6.96 2.55 -7.16
CA MET A 165 -7.90 3.58 -7.58
C MET A 165 -8.94 3.00 -8.52
N ASN A 166 -10.08 3.66 -8.60
CA ASN A 166 -11.07 3.53 -9.66
C ASN A 166 -11.30 4.90 -10.33
N HIS A 167 -11.12 6.01 -9.59
CA HIS A 167 -11.39 7.36 -10.04
C HIS A 167 -10.19 8.29 -9.81
N PRO A 168 -10.07 9.38 -10.61
CA PRO A 168 -9.06 10.41 -10.39
C PRO A 168 -9.16 11.06 -9.00
N GLY A 169 -7.99 11.31 -8.38
CA GLY A 169 -7.86 11.93 -7.06
C GLY A 169 -7.87 10.95 -5.88
N GLU A 170 -8.18 9.68 -6.09
CA GLU A 170 -8.22 8.68 -5.01
C GLU A 170 -6.82 8.40 -4.44
N ILE A 171 -5.80 8.24 -5.31
CA ILE A 171 -4.43 7.94 -4.85
C ILE A 171 -3.89 9.09 -3.98
N ALA A 172 -4.11 10.34 -4.35
CA ALA A 172 -3.67 11.47 -3.54
C ALA A 172 -4.30 11.46 -2.14
N GLY A 173 -5.61 11.12 -2.04
CA GLY A 173 -6.31 10.99 -0.77
C GLY A 173 -5.77 9.87 0.11
N LEU A 174 -5.55 8.68 -0.47
CA LEU A 174 -4.97 7.52 0.22
C LEU A 174 -3.53 7.80 0.69
N ALA A 175 -2.73 8.46 -0.13
CA ALA A 175 -1.37 8.83 0.19
C ALA A 175 -1.31 9.86 1.33
N ALA A 176 -2.18 10.89 1.28
CA ALA A 176 -2.22 11.94 2.31
C ALA A 176 -2.52 11.38 3.72
N MET A 177 -3.41 10.39 3.84
CA MET A 177 -3.66 9.75 5.14
C MET A 177 -2.55 8.78 5.57
N THR A 178 -1.80 8.21 4.61
CA THR A 178 -0.73 7.23 4.88
C THR A 178 0.58 7.91 5.26
N GLN A 179 0.88 9.10 4.69
CA GLN A 179 2.14 9.83 4.88
C GLN A 179 3.36 8.92 4.69
N PRO A 180 3.59 8.42 3.46
CA PRO A 180 4.62 7.43 3.21
C PRO A 180 6.02 8.03 3.28
N SER A 181 6.99 7.25 3.74
CA SER A 181 8.43 7.57 3.67
C SER A 181 9.01 7.16 2.31
N VAL A 182 8.41 6.17 1.66
CA VAL A 182 8.74 5.73 0.31
C VAL A 182 7.45 5.54 -0.47
N ALA A 183 7.37 6.08 -1.68
CA ALA A 183 6.23 5.92 -2.56
C ALA A 183 6.65 5.25 -3.87
N LEU A 184 6.01 4.12 -4.20
CA LEU A 184 6.28 3.31 -5.37
C LEU A 184 5.17 3.45 -6.40
N VAL A 185 5.54 3.83 -7.61
CA VAL A 185 4.72 3.62 -8.82
C VAL A 185 5.33 2.47 -9.63
N LEU A 186 4.59 1.38 -9.80
CA LEU A 186 5.09 0.19 -10.52
C LEU A 186 5.09 0.36 -12.02
N ASN A 187 4.01 0.89 -12.57
CA ASN A 187 3.77 1.08 -14.01
C ASN A 187 2.48 1.86 -14.23
N ALA A 188 2.27 2.34 -15.48
CA ALA A 188 0.99 2.84 -15.93
C ALA A 188 0.60 2.15 -17.23
N GLN A 189 -0.56 1.49 -17.22
CA GLN A 189 -1.14 0.79 -18.35
C GLN A 189 -2.59 1.21 -18.54
N ARG A 190 -3.25 0.70 -19.56
CA ARG A 190 -4.68 0.94 -19.78
C ARG A 190 -5.48 0.19 -18.72
N GLU A 191 -5.90 0.90 -17.69
CA GLU A 191 -6.82 0.41 -16.66
C GLU A 191 -7.94 1.43 -16.45
N HIS A 192 -9.11 0.99 -15.99
CA HIS A 192 -10.25 1.87 -15.68
C HIS A 192 -10.57 2.89 -16.79
N GLN A 193 -10.56 2.45 -18.07
CA GLN A 193 -10.68 3.34 -19.24
C GLN A 193 -12.01 4.12 -19.28
N GLU A 194 -13.00 3.71 -18.51
CA GLU A 194 -14.24 4.47 -18.32
C GLU A 194 -14.00 5.81 -17.60
N PHE A 195 -12.92 5.91 -16.81
CA PHE A 195 -12.60 7.07 -15.96
C PHE A 195 -11.24 7.68 -16.24
N MET A 196 -10.35 6.98 -16.96
CA MET A 196 -8.98 7.40 -17.25
C MET A 196 -8.75 7.59 -18.74
N ASP A 197 -8.31 8.77 -19.14
CA ASP A 197 -7.99 9.12 -20.52
C ASP A 197 -6.58 8.63 -20.91
N GLY A 198 -6.44 7.30 -20.95
CA GLY A 198 -5.23 6.61 -21.39
C GLY A 198 -4.10 6.46 -20.36
N PRO A 199 -2.95 5.88 -20.78
CA PRO A 199 -1.83 5.56 -19.88
C PRO A 199 -1.19 6.80 -19.22
N GLU A 200 -1.18 7.95 -19.87
CA GLU A 200 -0.63 9.17 -19.29
C GLU A 200 -1.48 9.72 -18.14
N ALA A 201 -2.82 9.67 -18.26
CA ALA A 201 -3.71 10.03 -17.17
C ALA A 201 -3.54 9.08 -15.97
N THR A 202 -3.46 7.79 -16.24
CA THR A 202 -3.14 6.77 -15.24
C THR A 202 -1.78 7.01 -14.58
N ALA A 203 -0.76 7.41 -15.36
CA ALA A 203 0.56 7.72 -14.82
C ALA A 203 0.53 8.94 -13.89
N ARG A 204 -0.22 9.99 -14.24
CA ARG A 204 -0.38 11.20 -13.39
C ARG A 204 -1.12 10.86 -12.10
N GLU A 205 -2.20 10.09 -12.19
CA GLU A 205 -2.97 9.68 -11.02
C GLU A 205 -2.12 8.83 -10.07
N ASN A 206 -1.47 7.76 -10.57
CA ASN A 206 -0.56 6.95 -9.75
C ASN A 206 0.60 7.80 -9.18
N GLY A 207 1.17 8.71 -9.98
CA GLY A 207 2.25 9.61 -9.56
C GLY A 207 1.84 10.64 -8.50
N SER A 208 0.55 10.90 -8.31
CA SER A 208 0.04 11.79 -7.25
C SER A 208 0.42 11.31 -5.85
N VAL A 209 0.78 10.05 -5.69
CA VAL A 209 1.31 9.47 -4.43
C VAL A 209 2.55 10.21 -3.93
N PHE A 210 3.36 10.79 -4.82
CA PHE A 210 4.60 11.49 -4.45
C PHE A 210 4.34 12.80 -3.70
N GLY A 211 3.17 13.44 -3.92
CA GLY A 211 2.79 14.67 -3.23
C GLY A 211 2.56 14.51 -1.72
N ALA A 212 2.47 13.29 -1.23
CA ALA A 212 2.26 12.98 0.19
C ALA A 212 3.51 12.37 0.87
N LEU A 213 4.65 12.33 0.18
CA LEU A 213 5.90 11.87 0.78
C LEU A 213 6.26 12.73 1.98
N ALA A 214 6.65 12.08 3.07
CA ALA A 214 7.22 12.76 4.23
C ALA A 214 8.54 13.48 3.87
N ASP A 215 8.95 14.43 4.69
CA ASP A 215 10.21 15.15 4.51
C ASP A 215 11.40 14.19 4.37
N GLY A 216 12.18 14.34 3.31
CA GLY A 216 13.29 13.43 2.99
C GLY A 216 12.85 12.07 2.43
N GLY A 217 11.56 11.91 2.12
CA GLY A 217 11.02 10.70 1.52
C GLY A 217 11.56 10.41 0.13
N VAL A 218 11.34 9.19 -0.36
CA VAL A 218 11.90 8.70 -1.62
C VAL A 218 10.78 8.31 -2.59
N ALA A 219 10.80 8.90 -3.78
CA ALA A 219 9.99 8.49 -4.91
C ALA A 219 10.67 7.32 -5.65
N VAL A 220 9.95 6.22 -5.85
CA VAL A 220 10.45 5.02 -6.53
C VAL A 220 9.57 4.74 -7.75
N PHE A 221 10.18 4.66 -8.93
CA PHE A 221 9.47 4.36 -10.18
C PHE A 221 10.41 3.76 -11.23
N PRO A 222 9.88 3.09 -12.30
CA PRO A 222 10.72 2.54 -13.34
C PRO A 222 11.52 3.63 -14.06
N GLY A 223 12.78 3.37 -14.35
CA GLY A 223 13.62 4.25 -15.17
C GLY A 223 13.54 3.97 -16.67
N ASP A 224 12.94 2.85 -17.06
CA ASP A 224 12.85 2.33 -18.43
C ASP A 224 11.39 2.21 -18.93
N ASP A 225 10.47 3.01 -18.38
CA ASP A 225 9.06 3.07 -18.78
C ASP A 225 8.76 4.32 -19.59
N PRO A 226 7.88 4.29 -20.61
CA PRO A 226 7.49 5.47 -21.37
C PRO A 226 6.94 6.62 -20.52
N CYS A 227 6.32 6.32 -19.37
CA CYS A 227 5.77 7.32 -18.45
C CYS A 227 6.78 7.87 -17.44
N THR A 228 8.05 7.41 -17.46
CA THR A 228 9.12 7.91 -16.57
C THR A 228 9.23 9.44 -16.54
N PRO A 229 9.16 10.19 -17.66
CA PRO A 229 9.23 11.65 -17.63
C PRO A 229 8.10 12.30 -16.81
N ILE A 230 6.90 11.70 -16.79
CA ILE A 230 5.76 12.18 -16.00
C ILE A 230 6.06 12.05 -14.51
N TRP A 231 6.54 10.89 -14.09
CA TRP A 231 6.88 10.63 -12.68
C TRP A 231 8.07 11.44 -12.21
N GLN A 232 9.07 11.64 -13.07
CA GLN A 232 10.20 12.51 -12.80
C GLN A 232 9.76 13.97 -12.52
N ALA A 233 8.82 14.48 -13.31
CA ALA A 233 8.27 15.81 -13.11
C ALA A 233 7.44 15.90 -11.80
N LEU A 234 6.65 14.87 -11.47
CA LEU A 234 5.84 14.83 -10.25
C LEU A 234 6.69 14.63 -8.98
N ALA A 235 7.85 14.00 -9.10
CA ALA A 235 8.81 13.79 -8.01
C ALA A 235 9.83 14.92 -7.88
N GLN A 236 9.64 16.06 -8.59
CA GLN A 236 10.59 17.18 -8.52
C GLN A 236 10.78 17.67 -7.08
N GLY A 237 12.04 17.79 -6.65
CA GLY A 237 12.40 18.18 -5.28
C GLY A 237 12.44 17.03 -4.28
N GLN A 238 12.04 15.82 -4.67
CA GLN A 238 12.13 14.60 -3.85
C GLN A 238 13.42 13.83 -4.16
N ARG A 239 13.83 12.97 -3.24
CA ARG A 239 14.84 11.94 -3.54
C ARG A 239 14.20 10.92 -4.47
N VAL A 240 14.93 10.54 -5.53
CA VAL A 240 14.45 9.56 -6.52
C VAL A 240 15.34 8.33 -6.52
N LEU A 241 14.73 7.17 -6.60
CA LEU A 241 15.40 5.89 -6.84
C LEU A 241 14.67 5.16 -7.97
N ASN A 242 15.38 4.89 -9.07
CA ASN A 242 14.81 4.17 -10.19
C ASN A 242 15.15 2.68 -10.15
N PHE A 243 14.26 1.87 -10.71
CA PHE A 243 14.51 0.45 -10.98
C PHE A 243 14.20 0.12 -12.45
N GLY A 244 14.78 -0.96 -12.97
CA GLY A 244 14.50 -1.36 -14.34
C GLY A 244 15.38 -2.48 -14.86
N LEU A 245 15.27 -2.74 -16.17
CA LEU A 245 16.03 -3.77 -16.87
C LEU A 245 17.06 -3.12 -17.78
N VAL A 246 18.32 -3.55 -17.65
CA VAL A 246 19.44 -3.16 -18.55
C VAL A 246 19.59 -4.15 -19.70
N ALA A 247 20.38 -3.80 -20.72
CA ALA A 247 20.49 -4.57 -21.97
C ALA A 247 20.90 -6.02 -21.71
N ASP A 248 21.95 -6.23 -20.91
CA ASP A 248 22.55 -7.53 -20.61
C ASP A 248 23.34 -7.50 -19.29
N GLU A 249 23.98 -8.61 -18.94
CA GLU A 249 24.83 -8.71 -17.74
C GLU A 249 26.08 -7.80 -17.80
N THR A 250 26.60 -7.49 -18.99
CA THR A 250 27.74 -6.58 -19.12
C THR A 250 27.33 -5.17 -18.72
N ALA A 251 26.14 -4.71 -19.17
CA ALA A 251 25.58 -3.43 -18.76
C ALA A 251 25.25 -3.40 -17.26
N LEU A 252 24.89 -4.56 -16.67
CA LEU A 252 24.67 -4.69 -15.23
C LEU A 252 25.96 -4.55 -14.41
N GLN A 253 27.09 -5.01 -14.97
CA GLN A 253 28.40 -4.96 -14.30
C GLN A 253 29.10 -3.61 -14.50
N ALA A 254 28.75 -2.85 -15.54
CA ALA A 254 29.31 -1.52 -15.75
C ALA A 254 29.08 -0.63 -14.53
N ASP A 255 30.06 0.11 -14.12
CA ASP A 255 29.96 1.07 -13.04
C ASP A 255 28.86 2.08 -13.39
N ALA A 256 27.94 2.32 -12.44
CA ALA A 256 26.99 3.42 -12.59
C ALA A 256 27.81 4.71 -12.74
N PRO A 257 27.56 5.53 -13.77
CA PRO A 257 28.31 6.75 -13.98
C PRO A 257 28.27 7.61 -12.72
N SER A 258 29.42 8.04 -12.26
CA SER A 258 29.63 8.82 -11.03
C SER A 258 29.04 10.24 -11.08
N THR A 259 28.50 10.66 -12.24
CA THR A 259 27.79 11.93 -12.44
C THR A 259 26.57 11.72 -13.32
N PRO A 260 25.38 12.23 -12.91
CA PRO A 260 24.19 12.13 -13.74
C PRO A 260 24.40 12.99 -15.01
N ASP A 261 24.50 12.32 -16.14
CA ASP A 261 24.30 13.00 -17.41
C ASP A 261 22.80 13.30 -17.55
N ALA A 262 22.43 14.55 -17.86
CA ALA A 262 21.07 15.07 -17.75
C ALA A 262 20.05 14.45 -18.75
N GLY A 263 20.11 13.16 -18.98
CA GLY A 263 19.24 12.42 -19.90
C GLY A 263 19.19 10.92 -19.69
N THR A 264 20.03 10.33 -18.83
CA THR A 264 20.01 8.88 -18.58
C THR A 264 19.48 8.62 -17.18
N PRO A 265 18.35 7.90 -17.01
CA PRO A 265 17.86 7.55 -15.69
C PRO A 265 18.87 6.68 -14.97
N HIS A 266 19.32 7.12 -13.80
CA HIS A 266 20.16 6.31 -12.93
C HIS A 266 19.33 5.17 -12.34
N LEU A 267 19.55 3.95 -12.85
CA LEU A 267 18.99 2.75 -12.28
C LEU A 267 19.84 2.35 -11.06
N SER A 268 19.39 2.69 -9.87
CA SER A 268 20.03 2.25 -8.62
C SER A 268 19.74 0.77 -8.31
N VAL A 269 18.71 0.19 -8.96
CA VAL A 269 18.32 -1.22 -8.87
C VAL A 269 18.01 -1.76 -10.26
N ALA A 270 18.75 -2.76 -10.73
CA ALA A 270 18.64 -3.27 -12.10
C ALA A 270 18.88 -4.78 -12.20
N ALA A 271 18.32 -5.39 -13.26
CA ALA A 271 18.69 -6.73 -13.73
C ALA A 271 18.78 -6.73 -15.26
N ALA A 272 19.44 -7.75 -15.85
CA ALA A 272 19.49 -7.90 -17.29
C ALA A 272 18.11 -8.23 -17.89
N ARG A 273 17.87 -7.85 -19.16
CA ARG A 273 16.56 -8.07 -19.84
C ARG A 273 16.24 -9.54 -20.06
N ASP A 274 17.22 -10.41 -20.13
CA ASP A 274 17.07 -11.86 -20.26
C ASP A 274 16.98 -12.58 -18.91
N ALA A 275 16.96 -11.85 -17.80
CA ALA A 275 16.80 -12.39 -16.45
C ALA A 275 15.62 -13.34 -16.35
N ARG A 276 15.87 -14.52 -15.79
CA ARG A 276 14.85 -15.53 -15.50
C ARG A 276 14.42 -15.42 -14.05
N PRO A 277 13.10 -15.43 -13.74
CA PRO A 277 12.62 -15.25 -12.37
C PRO A 277 13.21 -16.26 -11.38
N GLU A 278 13.41 -17.50 -11.82
CA GLU A 278 13.90 -18.58 -10.98
C GLU A 278 15.31 -18.32 -10.42
N HIS A 279 16.15 -17.62 -11.20
CA HIS A 279 17.50 -17.23 -10.78
C HIS A 279 18.04 -16.14 -11.71
N PHE A 280 18.36 -14.98 -11.17
CA PHE A 280 18.98 -13.88 -11.92
C PHE A 280 19.89 -13.05 -11.04
N ARG A 281 20.83 -12.37 -11.70
CA ARG A 281 21.71 -11.42 -11.06
C ARG A 281 21.10 -10.02 -11.09
N ALA A 282 21.19 -9.31 -9.98
CA ALA A 282 20.71 -7.94 -9.85
C ALA A 282 21.76 -7.04 -9.21
N ARG A 283 21.78 -5.78 -9.63
CA ARG A 283 22.48 -4.70 -8.92
C ARG A 283 21.51 -4.03 -7.96
N LEU A 284 21.86 -3.96 -6.69
CA LEU A 284 21.13 -3.27 -5.63
C LEU A 284 22.05 -2.19 -5.04
N GLY A 285 21.95 -0.95 -5.55
CA GLY A 285 22.93 0.08 -5.27
C GLY A 285 24.32 -0.33 -5.82
N GLU A 286 25.32 -0.41 -4.95
CA GLU A 286 26.69 -0.86 -5.31
C GLU A 286 26.84 -2.39 -5.30
N ALA A 287 25.93 -3.12 -4.66
CA ALA A 287 26.03 -4.56 -4.54
C ALA A 287 25.51 -5.31 -5.78
N LEU A 288 26.27 -6.30 -6.24
CA LEU A 288 25.84 -7.25 -7.26
C LEU A 288 25.48 -8.57 -6.57
N VAL A 289 24.23 -9.01 -6.70
CA VAL A 289 23.71 -10.17 -5.96
C VAL A 289 22.93 -11.12 -6.84
N ASP A 290 22.89 -12.39 -6.43
CA ASP A 290 22.04 -13.41 -7.05
C ASP A 290 20.68 -13.46 -6.34
N ILE A 291 19.60 -13.34 -7.09
CA ILE A 291 18.21 -13.38 -6.60
C ILE A 291 17.52 -14.62 -7.14
N ARG A 292 16.72 -15.26 -6.28
CA ARG A 292 15.81 -16.35 -6.64
C ARG A 292 14.39 -15.97 -6.27
N LEU A 293 13.44 -16.30 -7.14
CA LEU A 293 12.00 -16.10 -6.90
C LEU A 293 11.23 -17.40 -7.10
N ASN A 294 10.22 -17.60 -6.28
CA ASN A 294 9.30 -18.75 -6.39
C ASN A 294 8.10 -18.46 -7.32
N ILE A 295 8.22 -17.50 -8.23
CA ILE A 295 7.15 -17.08 -9.14
C ILE A 295 7.71 -16.92 -10.55
N ALA A 296 6.93 -17.31 -11.58
CA ALA A 296 7.30 -17.17 -12.97
C ALA A 296 6.98 -15.77 -13.53
N GLY A 297 7.53 -15.47 -14.71
CA GLY A 297 7.22 -14.28 -15.50
C GLY A 297 8.19 -13.12 -15.30
N ARG A 298 8.62 -12.53 -16.42
CA ARG A 298 9.58 -11.40 -16.46
C ARG A 298 9.06 -10.15 -15.70
N HIS A 299 7.75 -9.94 -15.70
CA HIS A 299 7.12 -8.87 -14.93
C HIS A 299 7.36 -9.03 -13.43
N ASN A 300 7.54 -10.27 -12.93
CA ASN A 300 7.88 -10.52 -11.53
C ASN A 300 9.34 -10.23 -11.20
N VAL A 301 10.26 -10.27 -12.17
CA VAL A 301 11.60 -9.69 -12.00
C VAL A 301 11.49 -8.19 -11.73
N ARG A 302 10.66 -7.46 -12.51
CA ARG A 302 10.43 -6.02 -12.27
C ARG A 302 9.76 -5.75 -10.91
N ASN A 303 8.79 -6.55 -10.52
CA ASN A 303 8.16 -6.44 -9.19
C ASN A 303 9.19 -6.66 -8.07
N ALA A 304 10.10 -7.62 -8.22
CA ALA A 304 11.19 -7.88 -7.27
C ALA A 304 12.20 -6.72 -7.20
N LEU A 305 12.56 -6.14 -8.35
CA LEU A 305 13.44 -4.96 -8.39
C LEU A 305 12.76 -3.75 -7.73
N ALA A 306 11.47 -3.54 -7.97
CA ALA A 306 10.69 -2.49 -7.31
C ALA A 306 10.65 -2.69 -5.79
N ALA A 307 10.41 -3.94 -5.33
CA ALA A 307 10.41 -4.27 -3.91
C ALA A 307 11.79 -4.05 -3.27
N ALA A 308 12.87 -4.45 -3.96
CA ALA A 308 14.24 -4.22 -3.53
C ALA A 308 14.55 -2.71 -3.45
N ALA A 309 14.15 -1.92 -4.46
CA ALA A 309 14.36 -0.48 -4.49
C ALA A 309 13.69 0.21 -3.29
N CYS A 310 12.43 -0.12 -2.99
CA CYS A 310 11.70 0.46 -1.87
C CYS A 310 12.33 0.13 -0.51
N THR A 311 12.74 -1.12 -0.32
CA THR A 311 13.32 -1.56 0.94
C THR A 311 14.75 -1.06 1.11
N LEU A 312 15.52 -0.98 0.01
CA LEU A 312 16.85 -0.34 -0.01
C LEU A 312 16.75 1.16 0.36
N ALA A 313 15.72 1.86 -0.14
CA ALA A 313 15.46 3.26 0.20
C ALA A 313 15.20 3.48 1.70
N LEU A 314 14.69 2.49 2.42
CA LEU A 314 14.52 2.48 3.88
C LEU A 314 15.77 1.97 4.63
N GLY A 315 16.87 1.66 3.93
CA GLY A 315 18.10 1.16 4.57
C GLY A 315 18.05 -0.31 4.97
N VAL A 316 17.16 -1.11 4.40
CA VAL A 316 17.13 -2.55 4.64
C VAL A 316 18.40 -3.18 4.05
N PRO A 317 19.15 -4.01 4.82
CA PRO A 317 20.37 -4.67 4.32
C PRO A 317 20.10 -5.57 3.11
N VAL A 318 21.03 -5.56 2.16
CA VAL A 318 20.91 -6.31 0.89
C VAL A 318 20.68 -7.80 1.14
N GLU A 319 21.33 -8.37 2.16
CA GLU A 319 21.16 -9.78 2.53
C GLU A 319 19.73 -10.10 3.01
N ALA A 320 19.07 -9.15 3.67
CA ALA A 320 17.66 -9.31 4.08
C ALA A 320 16.72 -9.20 2.86
N ILE A 321 17.05 -8.33 1.90
CA ILE A 321 16.32 -8.22 0.63
C ILE A 321 16.38 -9.55 -0.13
N VAL A 322 17.58 -10.11 -0.32
CA VAL A 322 17.78 -11.39 -1.02
C VAL A 322 17.04 -12.54 -0.31
N ARG A 323 17.17 -12.64 1.02
CA ARG A 323 16.45 -13.67 1.80
C ARG A 323 14.94 -13.52 1.71
N GLY A 324 14.42 -12.29 1.80
CA GLY A 324 12.98 -12.02 1.74
C GLY A 324 12.37 -12.35 0.37
N LEU A 325 13.06 -12.00 -0.72
CA LEU A 325 12.64 -12.34 -2.07
C LEU A 325 12.66 -13.86 -2.31
N ALA A 326 13.67 -14.57 -1.80
CA ALA A 326 13.74 -16.03 -1.89
C ALA A 326 12.66 -16.74 -1.05
N ALA A 327 12.22 -16.13 0.05
CA ALA A 327 11.17 -16.66 0.91
C ALA A 327 9.74 -16.26 0.47
N PHE A 328 9.61 -15.37 -0.52
CA PHE A 328 8.31 -14.95 -1.04
C PHE A 328 7.55 -16.12 -1.65
N GLU A 329 6.27 -16.26 -1.29
CA GLU A 329 5.34 -17.24 -1.86
C GLU A 329 4.24 -16.51 -2.65
N PRO A 330 3.90 -16.99 -3.87
CA PRO A 330 2.84 -16.39 -4.67
C PRO A 330 1.48 -16.44 -3.97
N VAL A 331 0.74 -15.33 -4.05
CA VAL A 331 -0.63 -15.25 -3.55
C VAL A 331 -1.54 -16.14 -4.39
N SER A 332 -2.56 -16.75 -3.78
CA SER A 332 -3.58 -17.53 -4.50
C SER A 332 -4.24 -16.67 -5.58
N GLY A 333 -4.46 -17.25 -6.76
CA GLY A 333 -5.01 -16.56 -7.93
C GLY A 333 -4.02 -15.66 -8.68
N ARG A 334 -2.71 -15.70 -8.34
CA ARG A 334 -1.66 -14.89 -9.00
C ARG A 334 -0.47 -15.76 -9.35
N LEU A 335 -0.54 -16.42 -10.51
CA LEU A 335 0.52 -17.29 -11.06
C LEU A 335 1.01 -18.38 -10.07
N ARG A 336 0.16 -18.83 -9.15
CA ARG A 336 0.49 -19.86 -8.19
C ARG A 336 0.59 -21.20 -8.88
N ARG A 337 1.77 -21.83 -8.82
CA ARG A 337 1.96 -23.19 -9.35
C ARG A 337 1.42 -24.21 -8.34
N THR A 338 0.55 -25.10 -8.82
CA THR A 338 0.03 -26.26 -8.11
C THR A 338 0.10 -27.49 -9.01
N HIS A 339 -0.24 -28.66 -8.49
CA HIS A 339 -0.35 -29.87 -9.30
C HIS A 339 -1.72 -30.51 -9.08
N THR A 340 -2.31 -31.02 -10.14
CA THR A 340 -3.50 -31.86 -10.01
C THR A 340 -3.17 -33.15 -9.28
N ALA A 341 -4.20 -33.93 -8.88
CA ALA A 341 -4.03 -35.24 -8.26
C ALA A 341 -3.28 -36.23 -9.18
N GLN A 342 -3.28 -35.99 -10.50
CA GLN A 342 -2.55 -36.79 -11.50
C GLN A 342 -1.14 -36.25 -11.79
N GLY A 343 -0.67 -35.25 -11.04
CA GLY A 343 0.68 -34.68 -11.19
C GLY A 343 0.83 -33.67 -12.34
N VAL A 344 -0.26 -33.26 -13.00
CA VAL A 344 -0.21 -32.24 -14.05
C VAL A 344 0.03 -30.87 -13.42
N PRO A 345 1.02 -30.08 -13.88
CA PRO A 345 1.25 -28.73 -13.36
C PRO A 345 0.06 -27.83 -13.73
N LEU A 346 -0.43 -27.08 -12.74
CA LEU A 346 -1.50 -26.10 -12.86
C LEU A 346 -0.96 -24.74 -12.44
N ILE A 347 -1.27 -23.71 -13.21
CA ILE A 347 -0.99 -22.31 -12.86
C ILE A 347 -2.32 -21.64 -12.56
N ASP A 348 -2.50 -21.22 -11.31
CA ASP A 348 -3.67 -20.47 -10.85
C ASP A 348 -3.40 -18.96 -11.01
N ASP A 349 -4.07 -18.33 -11.99
CA ASP A 349 -4.04 -16.89 -12.27
C ASP A 349 -5.47 -16.35 -12.41
N THR A 350 -6.32 -16.66 -11.44
CA THR A 350 -7.77 -16.46 -11.49
C THR A 350 -8.25 -15.16 -10.85
N TYR A 351 -7.36 -14.36 -10.25
CA TYR A 351 -7.75 -13.16 -9.51
C TYR A 351 -8.32 -12.05 -10.38
N ASN A 352 -7.73 -11.80 -11.57
CA ASN A 352 -8.20 -10.83 -12.55
C ASN A 352 -7.89 -11.32 -13.96
N ALA A 353 -8.79 -11.05 -14.89
CA ALA A 353 -8.56 -11.17 -16.33
C ALA A 353 -8.30 -9.75 -16.88
N ASN A 354 -7.04 -9.37 -16.99
CA ASN A 354 -6.61 -8.13 -17.66
C ASN A 354 -6.08 -8.45 -19.05
#